data_0e3bae7a0afebcf88f669247e4158306
#
_entry.id   0e3bae7a0afebcf88f669247e4158306
#
_cell.length_a   1.000
_cell.length_b   1.000
_cell.length_c   1.000
_cell.angle_alpha   90.00
_cell.angle_beta   90.00
_cell.angle_gamma   90.00
#
_symmetry.space_group_name_H-M   'P 1'
#
loop_
_entity.id
_entity.type
_entity.pdbx_description
1 polymer ?
#
loop_
_entity_poly.entity_id
_entity_poly.type
_entity_poly.pdbx_seq_one_letter_code
_entity_poly.pdbx_strand_id
1 'polypeptide(L)'
;IKLQPANPFTWASGWKSPFYCDNRKTLSYPSLRNFVKIEITRLILERFGQVDAIAGVATGAIPQGALVADALNLPFVYVRSTPKDHGLENLIEGELRPGMKVVVVEDLISTGGSSLKAVEAIRRDGCEVIGMVAAYTYGFPIAEKAFKDAKVPLVTLTNYEAVLDVALRT
;
A
#
# COMPACT_ATOMS: atom_id res chain seq x y z
N ILE A 1 -9.23 -0.07 14.85
CA ILE A 1 -8.08 -0.29 15.76
C ILE A 1 -8.54 -1.20 16.88
N LYS A 2 -7.73 -2.20 17.20
CA LYS A 2 -7.92 -3.06 18.38
C LYS A 2 -6.66 -3.00 19.22
N LEU A 3 -6.85 -2.94 20.55
CA LEU A 3 -5.77 -2.94 21.52
C LEU A 3 -5.95 -4.13 22.48
N GLN A 4 -4.98 -5.03 22.54
CA GLN A 4 -4.99 -6.22 23.43
C GLN A 4 -3.59 -6.43 24.04
N PRO A 5 -3.23 -5.68 25.09
CA PRO A 5 -1.90 -5.80 25.71
C PRO A 5 -1.64 -7.17 26.34
N ALA A 6 -2.68 -7.77 26.95
CA ALA A 6 -2.56 -9.05 27.65
C ALA A 6 -2.49 -10.26 26.69
N ASN A 7 -2.99 -10.13 25.47
CA ASN A 7 -2.97 -11.18 24.46
C ASN A 7 -2.66 -10.57 23.08
N PRO A 8 -1.37 -10.26 22.81
CA PRO A 8 -0.98 -9.53 21.62
C PRO A 8 -1.29 -10.30 20.33
N PHE A 9 -1.64 -9.53 19.30
CA PHE A 9 -1.85 -10.05 17.95
C PHE A 9 -0.51 -10.49 17.34
N THR A 10 -0.53 -11.57 16.59
CA THR A 10 0.61 -11.98 15.77
C THR A 10 0.39 -11.51 14.35
N TRP A 11 1.28 -10.65 13.84
CA TRP A 11 1.22 -10.16 12.47
C TRP A 11 1.74 -11.19 11.47
N ALA A 12 1.48 -10.98 10.19
CA ALA A 12 1.99 -11.84 9.12
C ALA A 12 3.54 -11.91 9.09
N SER A 13 4.22 -10.89 9.61
CA SER A 13 5.68 -10.87 9.81
C SER A 13 6.18 -11.77 10.94
N GLY A 14 5.27 -12.37 11.73
CA GLY A 14 5.58 -13.13 12.95
C GLY A 14 5.76 -12.26 14.21
N TRP A 15 5.72 -10.95 14.07
CA TRP A 15 5.85 -10.04 15.21
C TRP A 15 4.59 -10.04 16.06
N LYS A 16 4.78 -9.92 17.38
CA LYS A 16 3.68 -9.74 18.33
C LYS A 16 3.47 -8.27 18.64
N SER A 17 2.22 -7.82 18.55
CA SER A 17 1.84 -6.43 18.83
C SER A 17 0.55 -6.40 19.64
N PRO A 18 0.45 -5.55 20.65
CA PRO A 18 -0.82 -5.33 21.36
C PRO A 18 -1.82 -4.55 20.49
N PHE A 19 -1.38 -4.03 19.35
CA PHE A 19 -2.13 -3.15 18.47
C PHE A 19 -2.39 -3.83 17.11
N TYR A 20 -3.62 -3.71 16.63
CA TYR A 20 -4.01 -4.16 15.30
C TYR A 20 -4.83 -3.10 14.58
N CYS A 21 -4.35 -2.70 13.41
CA CYS A 21 -5.04 -1.77 12.52
C CYS A 21 -5.58 -2.54 11.31
N ASP A 22 -6.91 -2.50 11.12
CA ASP A 22 -7.57 -3.08 9.95
C ASP A 22 -8.23 -1.96 9.15
N ASN A 23 -7.48 -1.41 8.20
CA ASN A 23 -7.95 -0.33 7.34
C ASN A 23 -9.06 -0.78 6.37
N ARG A 24 -9.17 -2.07 6.08
CA ARG A 24 -10.18 -2.63 5.18
C ARG A 24 -11.61 -2.37 5.67
N LYS A 25 -11.79 -2.17 6.98
CA LYS A 25 -13.09 -1.80 7.55
C LYS A 25 -13.60 -0.46 7.03
N THR A 26 -12.72 0.45 6.62
CA THR A 26 -13.11 1.73 6.04
C THR A 26 -13.88 1.57 4.73
N LEU A 27 -13.69 0.46 4.03
CA LEU A 27 -14.37 0.16 2.77
C LEU A 27 -15.89 0.07 2.93
N SER A 28 -16.38 -0.34 4.11
CA SER A 28 -17.80 -0.45 4.41
C SER A 28 -18.48 0.88 4.72
N TYR A 29 -17.71 1.94 4.89
CA TYR A 29 -18.22 3.29 5.20
C TYR A 29 -17.96 4.23 4.03
N PRO A 30 -18.98 4.57 3.21
CA PRO A 30 -18.78 5.33 1.96
C PRO A 30 -18.05 6.65 2.15
N SER A 31 -18.34 7.40 3.21
CA SER A 31 -17.67 8.67 3.49
C SER A 31 -16.18 8.51 3.79
N LEU A 32 -15.81 7.51 4.60
CA LEU A 32 -14.41 7.20 4.91
C LEU A 32 -13.68 6.66 3.69
N ARG A 33 -14.31 5.75 2.98
CA ARG A 33 -13.75 5.18 1.74
C ARG A 33 -13.46 6.28 0.71
N ASN A 34 -14.40 7.20 0.52
CA ASN A 34 -14.22 8.35 -0.38
C ASN A 34 -13.13 9.30 0.11
N PHE A 35 -13.08 9.58 1.40
CA PHE A 35 -12.03 10.41 1.98
C PHE A 35 -10.64 9.82 1.71
N VAL A 36 -10.44 8.54 1.99
CA VAL A 36 -9.14 7.85 1.75
C VAL A 36 -8.79 7.88 0.26
N LYS A 37 -9.75 7.59 -0.63
CA LYS A 37 -9.57 7.69 -2.08
C LYS A 37 -9.10 9.08 -2.51
N ILE A 38 -9.80 10.12 -2.06
CA ILE A 38 -9.49 11.52 -2.42
C ILE A 38 -8.11 11.91 -1.94
N GLU A 39 -7.76 11.57 -0.69
CA GLU A 39 -6.46 11.92 -0.13
C GLU A 39 -5.29 11.19 -0.80
N ILE A 40 -5.44 9.91 -1.12
CA ILE A 40 -4.41 9.18 -1.90
C ILE A 40 -4.26 9.81 -3.29
N THR A 41 -5.37 10.08 -3.96
CA THR A 41 -5.37 10.72 -5.29
C THR A 41 -4.67 12.08 -5.23
N ARG A 42 -4.98 12.90 -4.23
CA ARG A 42 -4.34 14.20 -4.02
C ARG A 42 -2.83 14.08 -3.84
N LEU A 43 -2.37 13.16 -2.99
CA LEU A 43 -0.94 12.93 -2.77
C LEU A 43 -0.22 12.47 -4.05
N ILE A 44 -0.85 11.62 -4.86
CA ILE A 44 -0.27 11.20 -6.14
C ILE A 44 -0.08 12.40 -7.07
N LEU A 45 -1.09 13.24 -7.20
CA LEU A 45 -1.02 14.44 -8.06
C LEU A 45 0.00 15.46 -7.56
N GLU A 46 0.16 15.60 -6.24
CA GLU A 46 1.10 16.58 -5.66
C GLU A 46 2.56 16.09 -5.66
N ARG A 47 2.78 14.80 -5.49
CA ARG A 47 4.12 14.25 -5.23
C ARG A 47 4.77 13.59 -6.42
N PHE A 48 3.97 13.09 -7.35
CA PHE A 48 4.45 12.37 -8.52
C PHE A 48 4.02 13.11 -9.77
N GLY A 49 4.92 13.20 -10.74
CA GLY A 49 4.64 13.88 -12.01
C GLY A 49 3.73 13.05 -12.92
N GLN A 50 4.23 12.66 -14.08
CA GLN A 50 3.49 11.80 -14.98
C GLN A 50 3.37 10.39 -14.39
N VAL A 51 2.13 9.90 -14.26
CA VAL A 51 1.80 8.54 -13.84
C VAL A 51 1.04 7.87 -14.98
N ASP A 52 1.48 6.68 -15.37
CA ASP A 52 0.88 5.93 -16.48
C ASP A 52 -0.06 4.81 -16.01
N ALA A 53 0.13 4.31 -14.80
CA ALA A 53 -0.72 3.26 -14.21
C ALA A 53 -0.65 3.25 -12.68
N ILE A 54 -1.68 2.69 -12.06
CA ILE A 54 -1.75 2.43 -10.62
C ILE A 54 -1.68 0.93 -10.38
N ALA A 55 -0.89 0.52 -9.40
CA ALA A 55 -0.81 -0.87 -8.96
C ALA A 55 -1.21 -0.99 -7.48
N GLY A 56 -2.18 -1.84 -7.17
CA GLY A 56 -2.56 -2.14 -5.79
C GLY A 56 -1.82 -3.36 -5.26
N VAL A 57 -1.40 -3.33 -4.00
CA VAL A 57 -0.81 -4.51 -3.35
C VAL A 57 -1.92 -5.40 -2.80
N ALA A 58 -1.99 -6.63 -3.29
CA ALA A 58 -3.00 -7.59 -2.83
C ALA A 58 -2.75 -7.99 -1.36
N THR A 59 -3.78 -8.21 -0.58
CA THR A 59 -5.19 -8.10 -0.95
C THR A 59 -5.78 -6.77 -0.51
N GLY A 60 -5.22 -6.18 0.54
CA GLY A 60 -5.79 -5.04 1.26
C GLY A 60 -5.95 -3.79 0.42
N ALA A 61 -5.03 -3.54 -0.51
CA ALA A 61 -5.03 -2.33 -1.32
C ALA A 61 -5.67 -2.49 -2.72
N ILE A 62 -6.22 -3.65 -3.04
CA ILE A 62 -6.93 -3.83 -4.32
C ILE A 62 -8.10 -2.83 -4.44
N PRO A 63 -9.01 -2.73 -3.46
CA PRO A 63 -10.15 -1.83 -3.60
C PRO A 63 -9.75 -0.36 -3.70
N GLN A 64 -8.88 0.11 -2.81
CA GLN A 64 -8.45 1.51 -2.82
C GLN A 64 -7.62 1.85 -4.06
N GLY A 65 -6.75 0.94 -4.49
CA GLY A 65 -5.99 1.12 -5.72
C GLY A 65 -6.90 1.26 -6.95
N ALA A 66 -7.92 0.43 -7.06
CA ALA A 66 -8.90 0.51 -8.14
C ALA A 66 -9.69 1.84 -8.12
N LEU A 67 -10.13 2.28 -6.94
CA LEU A 67 -10.84 3.55 -6.77
C LEU A 67 -9.96 4.75 -7.13
N VAL A 68 -8.69 4.72 -6.77
CA VAL A 68 -7.72 5.77 -7.12
C VAL A 68 -7.44 5.80 -8.61
N ALA A 69 -7.25 4.64 -9.23
CA ALA A 69 -7.07 4.52 -10.68
C ALA A 69 -8.28 5.07 -11.44
N ASP A 70 -9.49 4.74 -10.98
CA ASP A 70 -10.74 5.28 -11.53
C ASP A 70 -10.79 6.80 -11.42
N ALA A 71 -10.48 7.35 -10.25
CA ALA A 71 -10.45 8.80 -10.03
C ALA A 71 -9.44 9.53 -10.91
N LEU A 72 -8.31 8.90 -11.23
CA LEU A 72 -7.27 9.44 -12.10
C LEU A 72 -7.47 9.10 -13.59
N ASN A 73 -8.45 8.27 -13.90
CA ASN A 73 -8.68 7.71 -15.25
C ASN A 73 -7.42 7.01 -15.82
N LEU A 74 -6.78 6.21 -14.98
CA LEU A 74 -5.57 5.46 -15.31
C LEU A 74 -5.82 3.95 -15.32
N PRO A 75 -5.04 3.17 -16.08
CA PRO A 75 -5.00 1.71 -15.97
C PRO A 75 -4.71 1.27 -14.54
N PHE A 76 -5.34 0.16 -14.15
CA PHE A 76 -5.15 -0.46 -12.85
C PHE A 76 -4.70 -1.90 -13.00
N VAL A 77 -3.71 -2.29 -12.19
CA VAL A 77 -3.30 -3.67 -11.97
C VAL A 77 -3.21 -3.93 -10.47
N TYR A 78 -3.22 -5.19 -10.06
CA TYR A 78 -2.84 -5.52 -8.69
C TYR A 78 -1.79 -6.62 -8.66
N VAL A 79 -0.96 -6.61 -7.62
CA VAL A 79 0.16 -7.52 -7.45
C VAL A 79 -0.13 -8.48 -6.33
N ARG A 80 -0.14 -9.77 -6.63
CA ARG A 80 -0.40 -10.86 -5.68
C ARG A 80 0.83 -11.12 -4.81
N SER A 81 0.60 -11.65 -3.61
CA SER A 81 1.66 -12.04 -2.69
C SER A 81 2.31 -13.39 -3.07
N THR A 82 1.56 -14.23 -3.77
CA THR A 82 1.99 -15.57 -4.21
C THR A 82 1.67 -15.79 -5.67
N PRO A 83 2.52 -16.50 -6.43
CA PRO A 83 2.22 -16.88 -7.82
C PRO A 83 0.95 -17.74 -7.92
N LYS A 84 0.31 -17.74 -9.09
CA LYS A 84 -0.70 -18.75 -9.42
C LYS A 84 -0.01 -20.12 -9.56
N ASP A 85 -0.68 -21.17 -9.07
CA ASP A 85 -0.28 -22.54 -9.34
C ASP A 85 -0.19 -22.77 -10.87
N HIS A 86 0.82 -23.55 -11.29
CA HIS A 86 1.13 -23.88 -12.69
C HIS A 86 2.03 -22.93 -13.48
N GLY A 87 3.23 -22.68 -12.96
CA GLY A 87 4.41 -22.44 -13.78
C GLY A 87 4.64 -21.05 -14.37
N LEU A 88 3.76 -20.11 -14.17
CA LEU A 88 4.00 -18.72 -14.52
C LEU A 88 4.26 -17.91 -13.24
N GLU A 89 5.48 -17.41 -13.08
CA GLU A 89 5.88 -16.54 -11.97
C GLU A 89 5.20 -15.17 -11.99
N ASN A 90 4.10 -15.02 -12.74
CA ASN A 90 3.42 -13.76 -12.87
C ASN A 90 2.59 -13.45 -11.61
N LEU A 91 3.02 -12.44 -10.88
CA LEU A 91 2.32 -11.91 -9.70
C LEU A 91 1.34 -10.80 -10.07
N ILE A 92 1.41 -10.24 -11.28
CA ILE A 92 0.62 -9.09 -11.72
C ILE A 92 -0.66 -9.58 -12.39
N GLU A 93 -1.79 -9.07 -11.91
CA GLU A 93 -3.10 -9.25 -12.53
C GLU A 93 -3.52 -7.96 -13.23
N GLY A 94 -3.79 -8.05 -14.51
CA GLY A 94 -3.97 -6.95 -15.45
C GLY A 94 -2.78 -6.84 -16.40
N GLU A 95 -2.71 -5.77 -17.14
CA GLU A 95 -1.66 -5.55 -18.15
C GLU A 95 -0.87 -4.27 -17.87
N LEU A 96 0.44 -4.41 -17.84
CA LEU A 96 1.40 -3.30 -17.87
C LEU A 96 2.23 -3.39 -19.15
N ARG A 97 2.60 -2.23 -19.68
CA ARG A 97 3.54 -2.16 -20.81
C ARG A 97 4.91 -1.71 -20.31
N PRO A 98 6.01 -2.32 -20.79
CA PRO A 98 7.36 -1.88 -20.43
C PRO A 98 7.54 -0.37 -20.64
N GLY A 99 8.24 0.27 -19.71
CA GLY A 99 8.46 1.72 -19.73
C GLY A 99 7.37 2.55 -19.05
N MET A 100 6.25 1.96 -18.64
CA MET A 100 5.22 2.68 -17.88
C MET A 100 5.75 3.13 -16.52
N LYS A 101 5.35 4.34 -16.11
CA LYS A 101 5.58 4.91 -14.78
C LYS A 101 4.42 4.55 -13.87
N VAL A 102 4.70 3.76 -12.84
CA VAL A 102 3.69 3.16 -11.96
C VAL A 102 3.81 3.74 -10.56
N VAL A 103 2.69 4.15 -9.98
CA VAL A 103 2.55 4.41 -8.55
C VAL A 103 1.87 3.21 -7.89
N VAL A 104 2.47 2.72 -6.81
CA VAL A 104 1.93 1.61 -6.02
C VAL A 104 1.06 2.16 -4.90
N VAL A 105 -0.11 1.59 -4.70
CA VAL A 105 -1.02 1.87 -3.59
C VAL A 105 -1.01 0.72 -2.61
N GLU A 106 -0.81 1.03 -1.33
CA GLU A 106 -0.80 0.07 -0.23
C GLU A 106 -1.77 0.52 0.87
N ASP A 107 -2.32 -0.41 1.63
CA ASP A 107 -3.19 -0.08 2.76
C ASP A 107 -2.39 0.18 4.05
N LEU A 108 -1.37 -0.64 4.32
CA LEU A 108 -0.61 -0.58 5.54
C LEU A 108 0.84 -1.04 5.34
N ILE A 109 1.78 -0.27 5.87
CA ILE A 109 3.20 -0.61 5.93
C ILE A 109 3.57 -1.02 7.36
N SER A 110 4.02 -2.26 7.54
CA SER A 110 4.67 -2.74 8.77
C SER A 110 6.20 -2.80 8.57
N THR A 111 6.71 -3.94 8.13
CA THR A 111 8.13 -4.11 7.80
C THR A 111 8.47 -3.74 6.35
N GLY A 112 7.46 -3.62 5.49
CA GLY A 112 7.61 -3.27 4.08
C GLY A 112 7.91 -4.44 3.13
N GLY A 113 8.06 -5.66 3.66
CA GLY A 113 8.50 -6.81 2.86
C GLY A 113 7.55 -7.16 1.71
N SER A 114 6.25 -7.29 1.97
CA SER A 114 5.27 -7.63 0.94
C SER A 114 5.10 -6.50 -0.09
N SER A 115 5.11 -5.26 0.37
CA SER A 115 5.01 -4.08 -0.48
C SER A 115 6.19 -3.98 -1.45
N LEU A 116 7.41 -4.22 -0.97
CA LEU A 116 8.61 -4.18 -1.81
C LEU A 116 8.71 -5.35 -2.78
N LYS A 117 8.17 -6.53 -2.43
CA LYS A 117 8.02 -7.63 -3.40
C LYS A 117 7.12 -7.25 -4.58
N ALA A 118 6.05 -6.49 -4.32
CA ALA A 118 5.21 -5.95 -5.38
C ALA A 118 5.98 -4.99 -6.29
N VAL A 119 6.80 -4.12 -5.72
CA VAL A 119 7.69 -3.22 -6.47
C VAL A 119 8.65 -4.01 -7.37
N GLU A 120 9.28 -5.07 -6.85
CA GLU A 120 10.17 -5.91 -7.62
C GLU A 120 9.46 -6.60 -8.80
N ALA A 121 8.24 -7.09 -8.59
CA ALA A 121 7.44 -7.70 -9.64
C ALA A 121 7.15 -6.72 -10.79
N ILE A 122 6.77 -5.49 -10.47
CA ILE A 122 6.49 -4.44 -11.45
C ILE A 122 7.77 -4.04 -12.21
N ARG A 123 8.89 -3.91 -11.52
CA ARG A 123 10.19 -3.61 -12.14
C ARG A 123 10.65 -4.74 -13.07
N ARG A 124 10.38 -5.99 -12.70
CA ARG A 124 10.71 -7.17 -13.50
C ARG A 124 9.94 -7.20 -14.82
N ASP A 125 8.73 -6.65 -14.84
CA ASP A 125 7.94 -6.46 -16.06
C ASP A 125 8.42 -5.29 -16.94
N GLY A 126 9.53 -4.64 -16.57
CA GLY A 126 10.13 -3.54 -17.33
C GLY A 126 9.51 -2.18 -17.07
N CYS A 127 8.72 -2.03 -16.02
CA CYS A 127 8.11 -0.77 -15.62
C CYS A 127 8.95 -0.03 -14.58
N GLU A 128 8.76 1.29 -14.52
CA GLU A 128 9.37 2.15 -13.50
C GLU A 128 8.40 2.36 -12.34
N VAL A 129 8.78 1.96 -11.13
CA VAL A 129 8.03 2.32 -9.93
C VAL A 129 8.53 3.67 -9.44
N ILE A 130 7.73 4.72 -9.64
CA ILE A 130 8.08 6.10 -9.28
C ILE A 130 7.80 6.44 -7.83
N GLY A 131 6.97 5.64 -7.15
CA GLY A 131 6.71 5.78 -5.73
C GLY A 131 5.59 4.89 -5.25
N MET A 132 5.36 4.95 -3.94
CA MET A 132 4.29 4.25 -3.25
C MET A 132 3.53 5.21 -2.33
N VAL A 133 2.22 5.10 -2.32
CA VAL A 133 1.34 5.79 -1.37
C VAL A 133 0.62 4.74 -0.53
N ALA A 134 0.80 4.81 0.79
CA ALA A 134 0.09 3.94 1.73
C ALA A 134 -0.87 4.75 2.60
N ALA A 135 -1.98 4.13 2.99
CA ALA A 135 -2.91 4.79 3.89
C ALA A 135 -2.33 4.93 5.30
N TYR A 136 -1.55 3.95 5.75
CA TYR A 136 -1.02 3.90 7.10
C TYR A 136 0.37 3.27 7.16
N THR A 137 1.21 3.74 8.07
CA THR A 137 2.48 3.11 8.42
C THR A 137 2.69 3.04 9.93
N TYR A 138 3.32 1.98 10.41
CA TYR A 138 3.81 1.92 11.79
C TYR A 138 5.08 2.75 12.00
N GLY A 139 5.76 3.17 10.91
CA GLY A 139 6.98 3.98 10.99
C GLY A 139 8.20 3.21 11.52
N PHE A 140 8.27 1.90 11.33
CA PHE A 140 9.42 1.13 11.78
C PHE A 140 10.69 1.47 11.00
N PRO A 141 11.83 1.67 11.69
CA PRO A 141 13.10 1.98 11.04
C PRO A 141 13.52 0.94 9.99
N ILE A 142 13.17 -0.32 10.19
CA ILE A 142 13.45 -1.40 9.22
C ILE A 142 12.71 -1.17 7.90
N ALA A 143 11.47 -0.67 7.95
CA ALA A 143 10.71 -0.34 6.75
C ALA A 143 11.30 0.88 6.04
N GLU A 144 11.60 1.93 6.79
CA GLU A 144 12.20 3.16 6.23
C GLU A 144 13.51 2.86 5.52
N LYS A 145 14.37 2.05 6.15
CA LYS A 145 15.62 1.60 5.55
C LYS A 145 15.37 0.79 4.28
N ALA A 146 14.44 -0.17 4.31
CA ALA A 146 14.15 -1.04 3.18
C ALA A 146 13.62 -0.24 1.96
N PHE A 147 12.73 0.73 2.16
CA PHE A 147 12.24 1.61 1.10
C PHE A 147 13.35 2.51 0.53
N LYS A 148 14.22 3.03 1.39
CA LYS A 148 15.38 3.84 0.96
C LYS A 148 16.36 3.00 0.12
N ASP A 149 16.70 1.79 0.58
CA ASP A 149 17.60 0.88 -0.12
C ASP A 149 17.01 0.45 -1.48
N ALA A 150 15.70 0.22 -1.53
CA ALA A 150 14.98 -0.09 -2.76
C ALA A 150 14.77 1.12 -3.69
N LYS A 151 15.11 2.33 -3.24
CA LYS A 151 14.88 3.59 -3.97
C LYS A 151 13.43 3.79 -4.35
N VAL A 152 12.53 3.55 -3.40
CA VAL A 152 11.08 3.78 -3.56
C VAL A 152 10.66 4.91 -2.62
N PRO A 153 10.31 6.10 -3.16
CA PRO A 153 9.67 7.14 -2.36
C PRO A 153 8.37 6.64 -1.75
N LEU A 154 8.25 6.70 -0.43
CA LEU A 154 7.04 6.32 0.30
C LEU A 154 6.37 7.56 0.87
N VAL A 155 5.09 7.74 0.56
CA VAL A 155 4.22 8.77 1.13
C VAL A 155 3.06 8.09 1.83
N THR A 156 2.70 8.55 3.03
CA THR A 156 1.61 7.95 3.82
C THR A 156 0.59 9.00 4.22
N LEU A 157 -0.68 8.60 4.33
CA LEU A 157 -1.74 9.49 4.82
C LEU A 157 -1.60 9.73 6.31
N THR A 158 -1.28 8.69 7.08
CA THR A 158 -1.12 8.75 8.52
C THR A 158 -0.14 7.68 9.02
N ASN A 159 0.19 7.75 10.30
CA ASN A 159 1.14 6.85 10.95
C ASN A 159 0.67 6.47 12.36
N TYR A 160 1.41 5.59 13.00
CA TYR A 160 1.12 5.12 14.34
C TYR A 160 1.05 6.23 15.38
N GLU A 161 1.99 7.17 15.36
CA GLU A 161 2.06 8.27 16.33
C GLU A 161 0.84 9.20 16.23
N ALA A 162 0.45 9.58 15.02
CA ALA A 162 -0.72 10.41 14.78
C ALA A 162 -2.02 9.73 15.25
N VAL A 163 -2.16 8.44 15.00
CA VAL A 163 -3.33 7.65 15.46
C VAL A 163 -3.34 7.54 16.99
N LEU A 164 -2.19 7.31 17.60
CA LEU A 164 -2.06 7.22 19.06
C LEU A 164 -2.40 8.56 19.73
N ASP A 165 -1.91 9.67 19.19
CA ASP A 165 -2.19 11.02 19.70
C ASP A 165 -3.69 11.33 19.71
N VAL A 166 -4.41 11.00 18.64
CA VAL A 166 -5.88 11.15 18.59
C VAL A 166 -6.57 10.23 19.61
N ALA A 167 -6.13 8.98 19.74
CA ALA A 167 -6.73 8.02 20.66
C ALA A 167 -6.53 8.41 22.14
N LEU A 168 -5.46 9.12 22.47
CA LEU A 168 -5.20 9.60 23.83
C LEU A 168 -5.99 10.87 24.21
N ARG A 169 -6.52 11.58 23.20
CA ARG A 169 -7.32 12.80 23.40
C ARG A 169 -8.82 12.52 23.48
N THR A 170 -9.25 11.32 23.12
CA THR A 170 -10.66 10.87 23.12
C THR A 170 -10.91 9.89 24.26
#